data_850c5d2f895dd97e93d3463454404187
#
_entry.id   850c5d2f895dd97e93d3463454404187
#
_cell.length_a   1.000
_cell.length_b   1.000
_cell.length_c   1.000
_cell.angle_alpha   90.00
_cell.angle_beta   90.00
_cell.angle_gamma   90.00
#
_symmetry.space_group_name_H-M   'P 1'
#
loop_
_entity.id
_entity.type
_entity.pdbx_description
1 polymer ?
#
loop_
_entity_poly.entity_id
_entity_poly.type
_entity_poly.pdbx_seq_one_letter_code
_entity_poly.pdbx_strand_id
1 'polypeptide(L)'
;MPPSAAQSFGDQKWWDVFQDPQLQELIRTALKNNYDVRIAATRILEAQAQLGITRADQLPTIGAGASAVNERVPKQKPINQEYETSANSVGASMVWELDFWGKYRRATEAARANLLATEWAQRAVTNTLVSNVAASYFQLRALDLQLEISRRTLTSRRDSLQLTRALSDGGAGTLLDVRQAEQLVSVAAEEIPDLERRIQQQENFISTLLGNNPGPIARGMKLTEQPHLPEVPAGIPSRLLERRPDIRAAEAQLMAANAQIGVAKAAYFPQITLTANSGFQSSALSNLFTGPAGFWNFGGSLAQPIFAGGRIKSGVRLSEAREKELVLTYQQTIQQAFRGVSDSLIGYQKNREFREHQEELVLAAQDAARLSELRYRGGATNYLEVLTNETNAFNAELGLAQAQLNELVSLVEIYRNLGGGWES
;
A
#
# COMPACT_ATOMS: atom_id res chain seq x y z
N MET A 1 36.84 -14.71 -14.30
CA MET A 1 35.83 -14.85 -13.25
C MET A 1 34.74 -13.84 -13.57
N PRO A 2 33.45 -14.20 -13.65
CA PRO A 2 32.41 -13.20 -13.73
C PRO A 2 32.48 -12.33 -12.45
N PRO A 3 32.26 -11.00 -12.55
CA PRO A 3 32.25 -10.17 -11.36
C PRO A 3 31.24 -10.74 -10.37
N SER A 4 31.64 -10.90 -9.12
CA SER A 4 30.74 -11.28 -8.03
C SER A 4 29.51 -10.40 -8.14
N ALA A 5 28.33 -11.01 -8.23
CA ALA A 5 27.08 -10.28 -8.37
C ALA A 5 27.03 -9.24 -7.25
N ALA A 6 27.23 -7.96 -7.59
CA ALA A 6 27.12 -6.87 -6.65
C ALA A 6 25.74 -6.97 -6.00
N GLN A 7 25.70 -7.02 -4.66
CA GLN A 7 24.45 -7.05 -3.92
C GLN A 7 23.62 -5.86 -4.37
N SER A 8 22.40 -6.12 -4.79
CA SER A 8 21.48 -5.03 -5.16
C SER A 8 21.21 -4.15 -3.95
N PHE A 9 21.06 -2.85 -4.14
CA PHE A 9 20.65 -1.92 -3.08
C PHE A 9 19.33 -2.36 -2.42
N GLY A 10 18.42 -2.98 -3.16
CA GLY A 10 17.22 -3.60 -2.61
C GLY A 10 17.48 -4.81 -1.70
N ASP A 11 18.69 -5.42 -1.68
CA ASP A 11 19.05 -6.53 -0.79
C ASP A 11 19.40 -6.05 0.63
N GLN A 12 19.66 -4.75 0.80
CA GLN A 12 19.96 -4.16 2.09
C GLN A 12 18.69 -4.02 2.93
N LYS A 13 18.83 -4.20 4.21
CA LYS A 13 17.72 -3.97 5.13
C LYS A 13 17.48 -2.47 5.28
N TRP A 14 16.23 -2.06 5.47
CA TRP A 14 15.89 -0.64 5.53
C TRP A 14 16.64 0.13 6.63
N TRP A 15 17.02 -0.51 7.73
CA TRP A 15 17.81 0.12 8.80
C TRP A 15 19.29 0.31 8.46
N ASP A 16 19.81 -0.41 7.48
CA ASP A 16 21.17 -0.21 6.96
C ASP A 16 21.18 0.90 5.91
N VAL A 17 20.06 1.10 5.22
CA VAL A 17 19.85 2.16 4.22
C VAL A 17 19.57 3.50 4.90
N PHE A 18 18.64 3.53 5.86
CA PHE A 18 18.26 4.75 6.58
C PHE A 18 18.98 4.81 7.93
N GLN A 19 20.13 5.50 7.95
CA GLN A 19 21.03 5.53 9.11
C GLN A 19 20.63 6.50 10.21
N ASP A 20 19.55 7.30 10.02
CA ASP A 20 19.01 8.18 11.06
C ASP A 20 18.26 7.34 12.12
N PRO A 21 18.73 7.31 13.39
CA PRO A 21 18.13 6.51 14.45
C PRO A 21 16.65 6.88 14.71
N GLN A 22 16.31 8.17 14.55
CA GLN A 22 14.95 8.65 14.76
C GLN A 22 14.03 8.16 13.64
N LEU A 23 14.48 8.20 12.38
CA LEU A 23 13.74 7.64 11.26
C LEU A 23 13.52 6.13 11.44
N GLN A 24 14.56 5.41 11.89
CA GLN A 24 14.44 3.98 12.18
C GLN A 24 13.36 3.68 13.22
N GLU A 25 13.28 4.49 14.29
CA GLU A 25 12.27 4.31 15.34
C GLU A 25 10.86 4.62 14.82
N LEU A 26 10.71 5.66 13.98
CA LEU A 26 9.44 5.97 13.32
C LEU A 26 8.98 4.80 12.42
N ILE A 27 9.89 4.22 11.64
CA ILE A 27 9.56 3.06 10.79
C ILE A 27 9.15 1.86 11.64
N ARG A 28 9.88 1.53 12.73
CA ARG A 28 9.49 0.43 13.66
C ARG A 28 8.11 0.67 14.26
N THR A 29 7.84 1.89 14.70
CA THR A 29 6.54 2.27 15.25
C THR A 29 5.42 2.14 14.22
N ALA A 30 5.65 2.60 12.98
CA ALA A 30 4.70 2.46 11.89
C ALA A 30 4.41 0.99 11.58
N LEU A 31 5.44 0.16 11.42
CA LEU A 31 5.28 -1.28 11.15
C LEU A 31 4.46 -2.01 12.22
N LYS A 32 4.57 -1.57 13.47
CA LYS A 32 3.81 -2.15 14.60
C LYS A 32 2.37 -1.68 14.67
N ASN A 33 2.10 -0.40 14.42
CA ASN A 33 0.85 0.24 14.78
C ASN A 33 -0.02 0.65 13.59
N ASN A 34 0.56 0.80 12.38
CA ASN A 34 -0.16 1.29 11.21
C ASN A 34 -1.37 0.42 10.87
N TYR A 35 -2.51 1.07 10.62
CA TYR A 35 -3.76 0.37 10.35
C TYR A 35 -3.76 -0.38 9.02
N ASP A 36 -3.10 0.10 7.97
CA ASP A 36 -3.07 -0.58 6.67
C ASP A 36 -2.33 -1.91 6.77
N VAL A 37 -1.22 -1.97 7.51
CA VAL A 37 -0.48 -3.22 7.79
C VAL A 37 -1.33 -4.18 8.61
N ARG A 38 -2.03 -3.67 9.64
CA ARG A 38 -2.92 -4.48 10.48
C ARG A 38 -4.13 -5.00 9.71
N ILE A 39 -4.72 -4.19 8.84
CA ILE A 39 -5.80 -4.60 7.93
C ILE A 39 -5.29 -5.67 6.97
N ALA A 40 -4.11 -5.48 6.38
CA ALA A 40 -3.51 -6.47 5.48
C ALA A 40 -3.25 -7.81 6.20
N ALA A 41 -2.79 -7.78 7.46
CA ALA A 41 -2.64 -8.99 8.29
C ALA A 41 -3.99 -9.66 8.57
N THR A 42 -5.06 -8.90 8.82
CA THR A 42 -6.41 -9.44 9.02
C THR A 42 -6.95 -10.09 7.73
N ARG A 43 -6.68 -9.53 6.57
CA ARG A 43 -7.05 -10.13 5.28
C ARG A 43 -6.40 -11.50 5.04
N ILE A 44 -5.21 -11.74 5.59
CA ILE A 44 -4.60 -13.09 5.56
C ILE A 44 -5.44 -14.06 6.37
N LEU A 45 -5.92 -13.68 7.56
CA LEU A 45 -6.79 -14.52 8.38
C LEU A 45 -8.13 -14.82 7.66
N GLU A 46 -8.70 -13.82 6.97
CA GLU A 46 -9.89 -14.01 6.13
C GLU A 46 -9.62 -15.02 5.00
N ALA A 47 -8.50 -14.87 4.29
CA ALA A 47 -8.13 -15.78 3.21
C ALA A 47 -7.83 -17.22 3.73
N GLN A 48 -7.25 -17.36 4.91
CA GLN A 48 -7.06 -18.65 5.59
C GLN A 48 -8.39 -19.30 5.96
N ALA A 49 -9.32 -18.53 6.50
CA ALA A 49 -10.66 -19.01 6.82
C ALA A 49 -11.41 -19.43 5.54
N GLN A 50 -11.32 -18.64 4.45
CA GLN A 50 -11.91 -18.96 3.15
C GLN A 50 -11.30 -20.26 2.56
N LEU A 51 -9.99 -20.46 2.69
CA LEU A 51 -9.34 -21.71 2.33
C LEU A 51 -9.90 -22.88 3.16
N GLY A 52 -10.13 -22.68 4.46
CA GLY A 52 -10.74 -23.66 5.35
C GLY A 52 -12.15 -24.06 4.88
N ILE A 53 -12.99 -23.08 4.56
CA ILE A 53 -14.35 -23.26 4.03
C ILE A 53 -14.29 -24.08 2.72
N THR A 54 -13.45 -23.65 1.76
CA THR A 54 -13.33 -24.34 0.46
C THR A 54 -12.80 -25.76 0.61
N ARG A 55 -11.93 -26.04 1.57
CA ARG A 55 -11.44 -27.39 1.87
C ARG A 55 -12.52 -28.27 2.48
N ALA A 56 -13.41 -27.69 3.28
CA ALA A 56 -14.51 -28.42 3.89
C ALA A 56 -15.50 -28.97 2.85
N ASP A 57 -15.62 -28.33 1.67
CA ASP A 57 -16.45 -28.83 0.56
C ASP A 57 -16.00 -30.21 0.01
N GLN A 58 -14.77 -30.65 0.30
CA GLN A 58 -14.26 -31.97 -0.04
C GLN A 58 -14.76 -33.07 0.92
N LEU A 59 -15.33 -32.71 2.06
CA LEU A 59 -15.76 -33.59 3.13
C LEU A 59 -17.29 -33.71 3.15
N PRO A 60 -17.83 -34.82 3.72
CA PRO A 60 -19.27 -34.92 3.92
C PRO A 60 -19.80 -33.85 4.89
N THR A 61 -20.96 -33.29 4.59
CA THR A 61 -21.72 -32.47 5.51
C THR A 61 -22.67 -33.35 6.32
N ILE A 62 -22.58 -33.31 7.63
CA ILE A 62 -23.46 -34.05 8.55
C ILE A 62 -24.31 -33.02 9.31
N GLY A 63 -25.62 -33.21 9.23
CA GLY A 63 -26.61 -32.39 9.93
C GLY A 63 -27.48 -33.23 10.83
N ALA A 64 -28.07 -32.62 11.86
CA ALA A 64 -29.13 -33.22 12.66
C ALA A 64 -30.36 -32.31 12.58
N GLY A 65 -31.53 -32.91 12.51
CA GLY A 65 -32.79 -32.19 12.42
C GLY A 65 -33.93 -32.90 13.12
N ALA A 66 -34.92 -32.13 13.54
CA ALA A 66 -36.18 -32.62 14.04
C ALA A 66 -37.32 -31.90 13.31
N SER A 67 -38.38 -32.62 12.97
CA SER A 67 -39.57 -32.02 12.39
C SER A 67 -40.83 -32.65 12.96
N ALA A 68 -41.87 -31.84 13.10
CA ALA A 68 -43.22 -32.27 13.41
C ALA A 68 -44.14 -31.63 12.37
N VAL A 69 -44.84 -32.44 11.62
CA VAL A 69 -45.76 -32.00 10.57
C VAL A 69 -47.13 -32.63 10.86
N ASN A 70 -48.16 -31.82 10.96
CA ASN A 70 -49.54 -32.23 10.99
C ASN A 70 -50.21 -31.66 9.74
N GLU A 71 -50.75 -32.55 8.91
CA GLU A 71 -51.34 -32.16 7.64
C GLU A 71 -52.78 -32.74 7.56
N ARG A 72 -53.70 -31.90 7.16
CA ARG A 72 -55.06 -32.33 6.79
C ARG A 72 -55.24 -32.23 5.30
N VAL A 73 -55.44 -33.36 4.67
CA VAL A 73 -55.69 -33.42 3.23
C VAL A 73 -57.21 -33.39 2.99
N PRO A 74 -57.72 -32.33 2.31
CA PRO A 74 -59.12 -32.20 2.02
C PRO A 74 -59.59 -33.24 1.01
N LYS A 75 -60.94 -33.54 0.99
CA LYS A 75 -61.55 -34.43 0.01
C LYS A 75 -61.33 -33.91 -1.42
N GLN A 76 -60.61 -34.68 -2.22
CA GLN A 76 -60.42 -34.40 -3.66
C GLN A 76 -60.83 -35.59 -4.49
N LYS A 77 -61.55 -35.36 -5.64
CA LYS A 77 -61.84 -36.43 -6.59
C LYS A 77 -60.54 -36.90 -7.29
N PRO A 78 -60.30 -38.19 -7.53
CA PRO A 78 -61.24 -39.29 -7.34
C PRO A 78 -61.25 -39.92 -5.95
N ILE A 79 -60.29 -39.53 -5.02
CA ILE A 79 -60.19 -40.05 -3.66
C ILE A 79 -61.12 -39.22 -2.75
N ASN A 80 -62.34 -39.72 -2.48
CA ASN A 80 -63.33 -39.00 -1.70
C ASN A 80 -63.16 -39.22 -0.18
N GLN A 81 -61.90 -39.28 0.31
CA GLN A 81 -61.56 -39.39 1.71
C GLN A 81 -60.78 -38.18 2.20
N GLU A 82 -61.22 -37.65 3.31
CA GLU A 82 -60.46 -36.67 4.10
C GLU A 82 -59.62 -37.48 5.12
N TYR A 83 -58.32 -37.16 5.22
CA TYR A 83 -57.51 -37.79 6.23
C TYR A 83 -56.54 -36.77 6.85
N GLU A 84 -56.28 -36.98 8.10
CA GLU A 84 -55.23 -36.24 8.83
C GLU A 84 -54.03 -37.16 8.99
N THR A 85 -52.86 -36.63 8.70
CA THR A 85 -51.62 -37.33 8.91
C THR A 85 -50.69 -36.52 9.79
N SER A 86 -50.04 -37.19 10.70
CA SER A 86 -48.99 -36.60 11.55
C SER A 86 -47.69 -37.33 11.30
N ALA A 87 -46.60 -36.59 11.15
CA ALA A 87 -45.26 -37.13 11.02
C ALA A 87 -44.30 -36.37 11.92
N ASN A 88 -43.79 -37.08 12.93
CA ASN A 88 -42.74 -36.55 13.80
C ASN A 88 -41.43 -37.27 13.46
N SER A 89 -40.36 -36.58 13.23
CA SER A 89 -39.08 -37.19 12.95
C SER A 89 -37.93 -36.49 13.66
N VAL A 90 -36.94 -37.25 14.05
CA VAL A 90 -35.65 -36.76 14.54
C VAL A 90 -34.56 -37.66 13.96
N GLY A 91 -33.48 -37.04 13.43
CA GLY A 91 -32.43 -37.84 12.83
C GLY A 91 -31.23 -37.03 12.40
N ALA A 92 -30.23 -37.75 11.91
CA ALA A 92 -29.05 -37.21 11.28
C ALA A 92 -29.10 -37.48 9.75
N SER A 93 -28.59 -36.52 9.00
CA SER A 93 -28.42 -36.61 7.56
C SER A 93 -26.99 -36.38 7.17
N MET A 94 -26.51 -37.05 6.14
CA MET A 94 -25.21 -36.87 5.53
C MET A 94 -25.37 -36.62 4.05
N VAL A 95 -24.66 -35.64 3.52
CA VAL A 95 -24.54 -35.36 2.08
C VAL A 95 -23.08 -35.21 1.72
N TRP A 96 -22.63 -35.91 0.69
CA TRP A 96 -21.24 -35.85 0.23
C TRP A 96 -21.16 -35.91 -1.29
N GLU A 97 -20.68 -34.83 -1.92
CA GLU A 97 -20.36 -34.82 -3.35
C GLU A 97 -18.93 -35.35 -3.55
N LEU A 98 -18.79 -36.47 -4.29
CA LEU A 98 -17.47 -37.07 -4.53
C LEU A 98 -16.71 -36.29 -5.61
N ASP A 99 -15.49 -35.89 -5.31
CA ASP A 99 -14.65 -35.07 -6.19
C ASP A 99 -13.84 -35.88 -7.21
N PHE A 100 -14.51 -36.69 -8.04
CA PHE A 100 -13.83 -37.48 -9.09
C PHE A 100 -13.19 -36.59 -10.16
N TRP A 101 -13.81 -35.47 -10.50
CA TRP A 101 -13.41 -34.57 -11.59
C TRP A 101 -12.56 -33.42 -11.13
N GLY A 102 -12.23 -33.35 -9.86
CA GLY A 102 -11.35 -32.34 -9.30
C GLY A 102 -11.96 -30.97 -9.08
N LYS A 103 -13.29 -30.83 -9.08
CA LYS A 103 -13.99 -29.57 -8.81
C LYS A 103 -13.53 -28.89 -7.50
N TYR A 104 -13.61 -29.65 -6.41
CA TYR A 104 -13.26 -29.15 -5.07
C TYR A 104 -11.74 -29.07 -4.83
N ARG A 105 -10.96 -30.01 -5.41
CA ARG A 105 -9.50 -29.95 -5.38
C ARG A 105 -8.98 -28.71 -6.11
N ARG A 106 -9.52 -28.40 -7.30
CA ARG A 106 -9.17 -27.19 -8.05
C ARG A 106 -9.66 -25.92 -7.38
N ALA A 107 -10.83 -25.92 -6.74
CA ALA A 107 -11.30 -24.80 -5.93
C ALA A 107 -10.35 -24.54 -4.73
N THR A 108 -9.89 -25.61 -4.05
CA THR A 108 -8.93 -25.52 -2.97
C THR A 108 -7.57 -24.99 -3.45
N GLU A 109 -7.11 -25.40 -4.62
CA GLU A 109 -5.90 -24.88 -5.26
C GLU A 109 -6.03 -23.38 -5.53
N ALA A 110 -7.17 -22.95 -6.09
CA ALA A 110 -7.46 -21.54 -6.29
C ALA A 110 -7.48 -20.74 -4.98
N ALA A 111 -8.13 -21.25 -3.93
CA ALA A 111 -8.18 -20.62 -2.63
C ALA A 111 -6.80 -20.53 -1.97
N ARG A 112 -5.93 -21.53 -2.13
CA ARG A 112 -4.55 -21.49 -1.65
C ARG A 112 -3.71 -20.46 -2.40
N ALA A 113 -3.87 -20.34 -3.70
CA ALA A 113 -3.20 -19.33 -4.51
C ALA A 113 -3.68 -17.92 -4.15
N ASN A 114 -4.97 -17.72 -3.85
CA ASN A 114 -5.50 -16.46 -3.35
C ASN A 114 -4.93 -16.10 -1.97
N LEU A 115 -4.76 -17.07 -1.07
CA LEU A 115 -4.09 -16.84 0.21
C LEU A 115 -2.65 -16.36 -0.01
N LEU A 116 -1.90 -17.02 -0.89
CA LEU A 116 -0.54 -16.62 -1.25
C LEU A 116 -0.49 -15.21 -1.85
N ALA A 117 -1.46 -14.85 -2.72
CA ALA A 117 -1.59 -13.50 -3.27
C ALA A 117 -1.80 -12.46 -2.16
N THR A 118 -2.61 -12.78 -1.16
CA THR A 118 -2.88 -11.90 -0.01
C THR A 118 -1.65 -11.72 0.88
N GLU A 119 -0.85 -12.76 1.09
CA GLU A 119 0.42 -12.68 1.82
C GLU A 119 1.42 -11.77 1.11
N TRP A 120 1.54 -11.88 -0.21
CA TRP A 120 2.38 -10.99 -1.00
C TRP A 120 1.85 -9.55 -1.02
N ALA A 121 0.54 -9.37 -1.07
CA ALA A 121 -0.08 -8.04 -0.96
C ALA A 121 0.24 -7.35 0.38
N GLN A 122 0.27 -8.10 1.50
CA GLN A 122 0.70 -7.56 2.79
C GLN A 122 2.15 -7.05 2.74
N ARG A 123 3.05 -7.81 2.12
CA ARG A 123 4.45 -7.38 1.94
C ARG A 123 4.57 -6.12 1.08
N ALA A 124 3.73 -5.99 0.05
CA ALA A 124 3.66 -4.76 -0.76
C ALA A 124 3.20 -3.55 0.06
N VAL A 125 2.21 -3.73 0.95
CA VAL A 125 1.76 -2.69 1.90
C VAL A 125 2.90 -2.30 2.84
N THR A 126 3.65 -3.26 3.38
CA THR A 126 4.81 -3.02 4.26
C THR A 126 5.89 -2.22 3.55
N ASN A 127 6.27 -2.60 2.32
CA ASN A 127 7.24 -1.85 1.50
C ASN A 127 6.78 -0.40 1.28
N THR A 128 5.52 -0.22 0.91
CA THR A 128 4.93 1.11 0.68
C THR A 128 4.94 1.95 1.95
N LEU A 129 4.60 1.37 3.11
CA LEU A 129 4.60 2.07 4.39
C LEU A 129 6.01 2.54 4.78
N VAL A 130 7.02 1.67 4.71
CA VAL A 130 8.42 2.03 5.01
C VAL A 130 8.86 3.20 4.15
N SER A 131 8.58 3.14 2.85
CA SER A 131 8.94 4.20 1.90
C SER A 131 8.19 5.51 2.17
N ASN A 132 6.89 5.44 2.48
CA ASN A 132 6.09 6.63 2.79
C ASN A 132 6.56 7.30 4.09
N VAL A 133 6.90 6.54 5.13
CA VAL A 133 7.43 7.08 6.39
C VAL A 133 8.76 7.78 6.14
N ALA A 134 9.68 7.15 5.39
CA ALA A 134 10.98 7.73 5.08
C ALA A 134 10.86 9.02 4.24
N ALA A 135 10.09 8.99 3.16
CA ALA A 135 9.88 10.17 2.31
C ALA A 135 9.21 11.32 3.08
N SER A 136 8.19 10.99 3.90
CA SER A 136 7.49 11.99 4.71
C SER A 136 8.37 12.61 5.79
N TYR A 137 9.27 11.81 6.38
CA TYR A 137 10.24 12.30 7.34
C TYR A 137 11.27 13.25 6.70
N PHE A 138 11.83 12.89 5.53
CA PHE A 138 12.74 13.78 4.81
C PHE A 138 12.04 15.07 4.36
N GLN A 139 10.76 15.00 3.95
CA GLN A 139 9.95 16.19 3.67
C GLN A 139 9.82 17.09 4.91
N LEU A 140 9.60 16.51 6.09
CA LEU A 140 9.55 17.26 7.35
C LEU A 140 10.89 17.93 7.65
N ARG A 141 12.02 17.23 7.46
CA ARG A 141 13.36 17.79 7.68
C ARG A 141 13.69 18.92 6.69
N ALA A 142 13.20 18.82 5.45
CA ALA A 142 13.35 19.90 4.47
C ALA A 142 12.55 21.14 4.85
N LEU A 143 11.33 20.97 5.34
CA LEU A 143 10.51 22.07 5.85
C LEU A 143 11.16 22.74 7.08
N ASP A 144 11.73 21.96 8.01
CA ASP A 144 12.49 22.50 9.15
C ASP A 144 13.68 23.33 8.69
N LEU A 145 14.43 22.87 7.68
CA LEU A 145 15.56 23.60 7.10
C LEU A 145 15.10 24.90 6.41
N GLN A 146 14.03 24.85 5.64
CA GLN A 146 13.45 26.04 5.00
C GLN A 146 13.00 27.07 6.04
N LEU A 147 12.42 26.63 7.16
CA LEU A 147 12.04 27.50 8.26
C LEU A 147 13.27 28.12 8.95
N GLU A 148 14.35 27.35 9.16
CA GLU A 148 15.62 27.84 9.70
C GLU A 148 16.21 28.93 8.78
N ILE A 149 16.24 28.68 7.46
CA ILE A 149 16.70 29.67 6.45
C ILE A 149 15.85 30.94 6.52
N SER A 150 14.52 30.82 6.50
CA SER A 150 13.60 31.96 6.48
C SER A 150 13.72 32.81 7.73
N ARG A 151 13.86 32.20 8.91
CA ARG A 151 14.07 32.93 10.19
C ARG A 151 15.40 33.65 10.22
N ARG A 152 16.49 33.03 9.77
CA ARG A 152 17.81 33.66 9.66
C ARG A 152 17.76 34.83 8.67
N THR A 153 17.15 34.63 7.50
CA THR A 153 17.01 35.68 6.49
C THR A 153 16.15 36.85 6.99
N LEU A 154 15.06 36.57 7.72
CA LEU A 154 14.24 37.63 8.33
C LEU A 154 15.06 38.50 9.30
N THR A 155 15.91 37.89 10.12
CA THR A 155 16.78 38.61 11.04
C THR A 155 17.75 39.52 10.28
N SER A 156 18.47 38.97 9.28
CA SER A 156 19.39 39.75 8.44
C SER A 156 18.71 40.93 7.72
N ARG A 157 17.51 40.70 7.16
CA ARG A 157 16.73 41.75 6.48
C ARG A 157 16.23 42.84 7.42
N ARG A 158 15.94 42.52 8.68
CA ARG A 158 15.61 43.52 9.72
C ARG A 158 16.79 44.38 10.04
N ASP A 159 17.98 43.80 10.15
CA ASP A 159 19.23 44.56 10.41
C ASP A 159 19.55 45.49 9.21
N SER A 160 19.37 44.99 7.98
CA SER A 160 19.52 45.79 6.75
C SER A 160 18.50 46.93 6.67
N LEU A 161 17.23 46.70 7.04
CA LEU A 161 16.21 47.75 7.13
C LEU A 161 16.57 48.83 8.16
N GLN A 162 17.08 48.44 9.33
CA GLN A 162 17.50 49.42 10.36
C GLN A 162 18.63 50.29 9.84
N LEU A 163 19.64 49.74 9.17
CA LEU A 163 20.72 50.49 8.53
C LEU A 163 20.17 51.44 7.45
N THR A 164 19.30 50.96 6.57
CA THR A 164 18.73 51.75 5.47
C THR A 164 17.91 52.94 6.00
N ARG A 165 17.16 52.75 7.11
CA ARG A 165 16.46 53.85 7.79
C ARG A 165 17.43 54.88 8.35
N ALA A 166 18.49 54.46 9.04
CA ALA A 166 19.49 55.34 9.56
C ALA A 166 20.20 56.19 8.46
N LEU A 167 20.48 55.56 7.31
CA LEU A 167 21.05 56.27 6.14
C LEU A 167 20.05 57.28 5.54
N SER A 168 18.77 56.94 5.46
CA SER A 168 17.73 57.86 4.98
C SER A 168 17.54 59.04 5.92
N ASP A 169 17.48 58.80 7.24
CA ASP A 169 17.35 59.86 8.25
C ASP A 169 18.57 60.80 8.28
N GLY A 170 19.77 60.27 7.98
CA GLY A 170 21.00 61.02 7.83
C GLY A 170 21.15 61.72 6.46
N GLY A 171 20.20 61.59 5.56
CA GLY A 171 20.24 62.20 4.22
C GLY A 171 21.17 61.49 3.22
N ALA A 172 21.73 60.33 3.58
CA ALA A 172 22.61 59.50 2.72
C ALA A 172 21.86 58.40 1.96
N GLY A 173 20.56 58.20 2.23
CA GLY A 173 19.67 57.24 1.57
C GLY A 173 18.36 57.90 1.15
N THR A 174 17.51 57.14 0.42
CA THR A 174 16.20 57.57 -0.05
C THR A 174 15.06 56.86 0.66
N LEU A 175 13.87 57.44 0.70
CA LEU A 175 12.66 56.79 1.18
C LEU A 175 12.32 55.53 0.34
N LEU A 176 12.68 55.51 -0.94
CA LEU A 176 12.54 54.36 -1.82
C LEU A 176 13.33 53.15 -1.30
N ASP A 177 14.61 53.39 -0.88
CA ASP A 177 15.46 52.32 -0.32
C ASP A 177 14.83 51.71 0.94
N VAL A 178 14.26 52.57 1.82
CA VAL A 178 13.57 52.12 3.03
C VAL A 178 12.37 51.23 2.65
N ARG A 179 11.53 51.66 1.67
CA ARG A 179 10.38 50.87 1.24
C ARG A 179 10.75 49.52 0.61
N GLN A 180 11.84 49.49 -0.15
CA GLN A 180 12.41 48.27 -0.71
C GLN A 180 12.92 47.34 0.38
N ALA A 181 13.59 47.86 1.40
CA ALA A 181 14.00 47.05 2.56
C ALA A 181 12.81 46.51 3.37
N GLU A 182 11.76 47.33 3.57
CA GLU A 182 10.50 46.87 4.21
C GLU A 182 9.83 45.75 3.41
N GLN A 183 9.85 45.82 2.08
CA GLN A 183 9.33 44.72 1.21
C GLN A 183 10.10 43.42 1.45
N LEU A 184 11.43 43.43 1.51
CA LEU A 184 12.25 42.25 1.79
C LEU A 184 11.94 41.61 3.15
N VAL A 185 11.77 42.47 4.18
CA VAL A 185 11.37 41.99 5.52
C VAL A 185 10.02 41.30 5.45
N SER A 186 9.04 41.90 4.75
CA SER A 186 7.68 41.32 4.63
C SER A 186 7.69 39.99 3.90
N VAL A 187 8.44 39.85 2.79
CA VAL A 187 8.59 38.60 2.03
C VAL A 187 9.15 37.46 2.89
N ALA A 188 10.20 37.75 3.70
CA ALA A 188 10.74 36.71 4.60
C ALA A 188 9.80 36.41 5.78
N ALA A 189 9.02 37.38 6.24
CA ALA A 189 8.09 37.20 7.34
C ALA A 189 6.85 36.41 6.96
N GLU A 190 6.34 36.58 5.74
CA GLU A 190 5.15 35.83 5.27
C GLU A 190 5.43 34.33 5.03
N GLU A 191 6.67 33.97 4.68
CA GLU A 191 7.06 32.57 4.47
C GLU A 191 7.02 31.75 5.77
N ILE A 192 7.31 32.37 6.92
CA ILE A 192 7.39 31.67 8.21
C ILE A 192 6.05 31.00 8.62
N PRO A 193 4.90 31.70 8.67
CA PRO A 193 3.63 31.07 9.06
C PRO A 193 3.17 30.01 8.06
N ASP A 194 3.50 30.13 6.77
CA ASP A 194 3.19 29.07 5.79
C ASP A 194 4.03 27.82 6.05
N LEU A 195 5.32 27.96 6.29
CA LEU A 195 6.20 26.84 6.65
C LEU A 195 5.78 26.19 7.97
N GLU A 196 5.43 26.96 9.01
CA GLU A 196 4.94 26.44 10.28
C GLU A 196 3.64 25.65 10.10
N ARG A 197 2.71 26.12 9.27
CA ARG A 197 1.50 25.40 8.91
C ARG A 197 1.84 24.09 8.19
N ARG A 198 2.72 24.11 7.19
CA ARG A 198 3.14 22.93 6.42
C ARG A 198 3.87 21.90 7.31
N ILE A 199 4.69 22.36 8.25
CA ILE A 199 5.35 21.50 9.24
C ILE A 199 4.30 20.76 10.09
N GLN A 200 3.33 21.48 10.65
CA GLN A 200 2.28 20.87 11.47
C GLN A 200 1.43 19.87 10.66
N GLN A 201 1.09 20.20 9.42
CA GLN A 201 0.38 19.28 8.53
C GLN A 201 1.19 18.03 8.21
N GLN A 202 2.50 18.18 8.01
CA GLN A 202 3.40 17.05 7.76
C GLN A 202 3.55 16.15 9.00
N GLU A 203 3.63 16.74 10.21
CA GLU A 203 3.61 15.98 11.48
C GLU A 203 2.32 15.19 11.65
N ASN A 204 1.17 15.80 11.34
CA ASN A 204 -0.12 15.13 11.40
C ASN A 204 -0.16 13.95 10.41
N PHE A 205 0.36 14.13 9.20
CA PHE A 205 0.44 13.06 8.21
C PHE A 205 1.33 11.91 8.68
N ILE A 206 2.53 12.20 9.20
CA ILE A 206 3.41 11.18 9.78
C ILE A 206 2.73 10.48 10.96
N SER A 207 2.06 11.21 11.85
CA SER A 207 1.33 10.63 12.96
C SER A 207 0.30 9.58 12.50
N THR A 208 -0.42 9.84 11.39
CA THR A 208 -1.35 8.85 10.81
C THR A 208 -0.63 7.62 10.26
N LEU A 209 0.55 7.79 9.65
CA LEU A 209 1.37 6.65 9.21
C LEU A 209 1.86 5.80 10.39
N LEU A 210 2.10 6.43 11.55
CA LEU A 210 2.47 5.75 12.80
C LEU A 210 1.28 5.07 13.49
N GLY A 211 0.05 5.25 13.01
CA GLY A 211 -1.18 4.78 13.65
C GLY A 211 -1.55 5.56 14.91
N ASN A 212 -1.05 6.79 15.05
CA ASN A 212 -1.28 7.68 16.18
C ASN A 212 -2.20 8.85 15.83
N ASN A 213 -2.78 9.47 16.84
CA ASN A 213 -3.45 10.76 16.68
C ASN A 213 -2.42 11.88 16.35
N PRO A 214 -2.84 12.98 15.69
CA PRO A 214 -1.99 14.12 15.40
C PRO A 214 -1.18 14.60 16.60
N GLY A 215 0.12 14.80 16.38
CA GLY A 215 1.04 15.25 17.44
C GLY A 215 2.43 15.54 16.87
N PRO A 216 3.33 16.13 17.69
CA PRO A 216 4.67 16.46 17.26
C PRO A 216 5.48 15.20 16.97
N ILE A 217 6.34 15.30 15.94
CA ILE A 217 7.27 14.25 15.54
C ILE A 217 8.67 14.61 16.00
N ALA A 218 9.35 13.69 16.66
CA ALA A 218 10.74 13.88 17.06
C ALA A 218 11.68 13.98 15.84
N ARG A 219 12.69 14.85 15.94
CA ARG A 219 13.70 15.11 14.91
C ARG A 219 15.00 14.39 15.24
N GLY A 220 15.60 13.74 14.24
CA GLY A 220 16.95 13.19 14.31
C GLY A 220 17.95 14.05 13.55
N MET A 221 18.69 13.43 12.63
CA MET A 221 19.70 14.10 11.83
C MET A 221 19.12 15.25 11.01
N LYS A 222 19.88 16.35 10.84
CA LYS A 222 19.47 17.42 9.92
C LYS A 222 19.46 16.91 8.48
N LEU A 223 18.70 17.57 7.60
CA LEU A 223 18.67 17.22 6.19
C LEU A 223 20.07 17.25 5.55
N THR A 224 20.89 18.23 5.94
CA THR A 224 22.26 18.43 5.47
C THR A 224 23.28 17.42 6.01
N GLU A 225 22.90 16.64 7.03
CA GLU A 225 23.76 15.63 7.67
C GLU A 225 23.43 14.22 7.18
N GLN A 226 22.38 14.06 6.37
CA GLN A 226 21.98 12.78 5.84
C GLN A 226 23.04 12.21 4.87
N PRO A 227 23.34 10.93 4.92
CA PRO A 227 24.37 10.34 4.07
C PRO A 227 23.98 10.38 2.59
N HIS A 228 24.91 10.80 1.74
CA HIS A 228 24.78 10.74 0.29
C HIS A 228 25.46 9.48 -0.23
N LEU A 229 24.72 8.63 -0.95
CA LEU A 229 25.29 7.45 -1.57
C LEU A 229 25.88 7.81 -2.94
N PRO A 230 27.16 7.50 -3.22
CA PRO A 230 27.80 7.92 -4.47
C PRO A 230 27.23 7.21 -5.70
N GLU A 231 26.93 5.92 -5.57
CA GLU A 231 26.33 5.11 -6.64
C GLU A 231 25.38 4.06 -6.03
N VAL A 232 24.24 3.88 -6.68
CA VAL A 232 23.27 2.85 -6.30
C VAL A 232 23.34 1.70 -7.30
N PRO A 233 23.85 0.52 -6.91
CA PRO A 233 23.85 -0.63 -7.80
C PRO A 233 22.41 -1.13 -8.03
N ALA A 234 21.95 -1.01 -9.28
CA ALA A 234 20.59 -1.39 -9.65
C ALA A 234 20.31 -2.91 -9.56
N GLY A 235 21.36 -3.73 -9.55
CA GLY A 235 21.23 -5.18 -9.59
C GLY A 235 20.78 -5.73 -10.95
N ILE A 236 20.46 -7.02 -11.01
CA ILE A 236 20.06 -7.70 -12.24
C ILE A 236 18.54 -7.59 -12.41
N PRO A 237 18.03 -7.12 -13.57
CA PRO A 237 16.59 -6.97 -13.80
C PRO A 237 15.74 -8.23 -13.54
N SER A 238 16.28 -9.42 -13.82
CA SER A 238 15.59 -10.70 -13.58
C SER A 238 15.28 -10.96 -12.10
N ARG A 239 16.09 -10.47 -11.16
CA ARG A 239 15.84 -10.60 -9.73
C ARG A 239 14.62 -9.80 -9.25
N LEU A 240 14.24 -8.74 -9.96
CA LEU A 240 13.03 -7.97 -9.65
C LEU A 240 11.77 -8.83 -9.71
N LEU A 241 11.69 -9.75 -10.66
CA LEU A 241 10.54 -10.64 -10.84
C LEU A 241 10.32 -11.57 -9.63
N GLU A 242 11.40 -11.93 -8.95
CA GLU A 242 11.36 -12.82 -7.79
C GLU A 242 11.14 -12.07 -6.47
N ARG A 243 11.61 -10.82 -6.39
CA ARG A 243 11.65 -10.04 -5.15
C ARG A 243 10.43 -9.16 -4.94
N ARG A 244 9.92 -8.55 -5.99
CA ARG A 244 8.83 -7.58 -5.85
C ARG A 244 7.54 -8.23 -5.39
N PRO A 245 7.00 -7.82 -4.24
CA PRO A 245 5.78 -8.41 -3.70
C PRO A 245 4.56 -8.21 -4.59
N ASP A 246 4.46 -7.09 -5.32
CA ASP A 246 3.37 -6.80 -6.24
C ASP A 246 3.35 -7.75 -7.45
N ILE A 247 4.53 -8.09 -8.00
CA ILE A 247 4.66 -9.06 -9.10
C ILE A 247 4.27 -10.47 -8.60
N ARG A 248 4.75 -10.85 -7.43
CA ARG A 248 4.44 -12.16 -6.82
C ARG A 248 2.96 -12.28 -6.45
N ALA A 249 2.32 -11.19 -6.02
CA ALA A 249 0.87 -11.18 -5.79
C ALA A 249 0.09 -11.38 -7.09
N ALA A 250 0.47 -10.70 -8.18
CA ALA A 250 -0.17 -10.85 -9.48
C ALA A 250 0.03 -12.27 -10.06
N GLU A 251 1.22 -12.87 -9.90
CA GLU A 251 1.50 -14.26 -10.27
C GLU A 251 0.58 -15.23 -9.53
N ALA A 252 0.45 -15.07 -8.20
CA ALA A 252 -0.41 -15.92 -7.39
C ALA A 252 -1.90 -15.78 -7.78
N GLN A 253 -2.36 -14.56 -8.13
CA GLN A 253 -3.71 -14.37 -8.66
C GLN A 253 -3.93 -15.07 -10.00
N LEU A 254 -2.94 -15.05 -10.88
CA LEU A 254 -2.99 -15.80 -12.15
C LEU A 254 -3.07 -17.31 -11.92
N MET A 255 -2.30 -17.84 -10.95
CA MET A 255 -2.38 -19.25 -10.55
C MET A 255 -3.79 -19.61 -10.04
N ALA A 256 -4.42 -18.74 -9.25
CA ALA A 256 -5.78 -18.93 -8.78
C ALA A 256 -6.79 -18.99 -9.94
N ALA A 257 -6.69 -18.09 -10.91
CA ALA A 257 -7.56 -18.05 -12.08
C ALA A 257 -7.40 -19.30 -12.96
N ASN A 258 -6.18 -19.77 -13.15
CA ASN A 258 -5.92 -21.01 -13.89
C ASN A 258 -6.59 -22.22 -13.20
N ALA A 259 -6.50 -22.31 -11.88
CA ALA A 259 -7.20 -23.34 -11.12
C ALA A 259 -8.74 -23.25 -11.27
N GLN A 260 -9.30 -22.04 -11.35
CA GLN A 260 -10.73 -21.79 -11.55
C GLN A 260 -11.24 -22.29 -12.92
N ILE A 261 -10.40 -22.32 -13.95
CA ILE A 261 -10.75 -22.97 -15.23
C ILE A 261 -11.03 -24.45 -15.01
N GLY A 262 -10.23 -25.11 -14.17
CA GLY A 262 -10.46 -26.52 -13.79
C GLY A 262 -11.79 -26.72 -13.09
N VAL A 263 -12.16 -25.84 -12.16
CA VAL A 263 -13.47 -25.84 -11.49
C VAL A 263 -14.62 -25.73 -12.51
N ALA A 264 -14.50 -24.77 -13.44
CA ALA A 264 -15.52 -24.57 -14.48
C ALA A 264 -15.64 -25.75 -15.43
N LYS A 265 -14.53 -26.37 -15.81
CA LYS A 265 -14.50 -27.57 -16.67
C LYS A 265 -15.09 -28.83 -16.00
N ALA A 266 -15.00 -28.91 -14.67
CA ALA A 266 -15.62 -30.00 -13.92
C ALA A 266 -17.16 -30.08 -14.13
N ALA A 267 -17.80 -28.94 -14.42
CA ALA A 267 -19.24 -28.90 -14.71
C ALA A 267 -19.66 -29.62 -16.00
N TYR A 268 -18.73 -30.06 -16.87
CA TYR A 268 -19.03 -30.92 -18.02
C TYR A 268 -19.24 -32.39 -17.64
N PHE A 269 -18.90 -32.77 -16.42
CA PHE A 269 -18.96 -34.15 -15.96
C PHE A 269 -20.10 -34.35 -14.96
N PRO A 270 -20.57 -35.62 -14.79
CA PRO A 270 -21.64 -35.94 -13.85
C PRO A 270 -21.25 -35.58 -12.40
N GLN A 271 -22.20 -35.05 -11.65
CA GLN A 271 -22.08 -34.91 -10.19
C GLN A 271 -22.48 -36.23 -9.54
N ILE A 272 -21.66 -36.76 -8.65
CA ILE A 272 -21.91 -38.00 -7.92
C ILE A 272 -22.04 -37.61 -6.44
N THR A 273 -23.26 -37.74 -5.91
CA THR A 273 -23.59 -37.38 -4.53
C THR A 273 -24.00 -38.64 -3.75
N LEU A 274 -23.38 -38.83 -2.59
CA LEU A 274 -23.79 -39.84 -1.61
C LEU A 274 -24.64 -39.15 -0.55
N THR A 275 -25.75 -39.85 -0.17
CA THR A 275 -26.65 -39.40 0.90
C THR A 275 -26.86 -40.52 1.89
N ALA A 276 -26.94 -40.20 3.17
CA ALA A 276 -27.36 -41.15 4.21
C ALA A 276 -28.23 -40.41 5.23
N ASN A 277 -29.26 -41.09 5.70
CA ASN A 277 -30.10 -40.60 6.78
C ASN A 277 -30.35 -41.71 7.79
N SER A 278 -30.40 -41.37 9.06
CA SER A 278 -30.72 -42.30 10.13
C SER A 278 -31.41 -41.57 11.26
N GLY A 279 -32.43 -42.19 11.86
CA GLY A 279 -33.16 -41.52 12.92
C GLY A 279 -34.39 -42.28 13.37
N PHE A 280 -35.36 -41.57 13.90
CA PHE A 280 -36.65 -42.06 14.35
C PHE A 280 -37.78 -41.30 13.66
N GLN A 281 -38.82 -41.95 13.26
CA GLN A 281 -40.01 -41.35 12.65
C GLN A 281 -41.27 -42.05 13.14
N SER A 282 -42.26 -41.31 13.60
CA SER A 282 -43.53 -41.83 14.09
C SER A 282 -44.69 -40.87 13.87
N SER A 283 -45.88 -41.38 13.68
CA SER A 283 -47.11 -40.58 13.59
C SER A 283 -47.49 -39.98 14.96
N ALA A 284 -47.17 -40.66 16.07
CA ALA A 284 -47.39 -40.16 17.42
C ALA A 284 -46.08 -39.81 18.12
N LEU A 285 -45.99 -38.65 18.69
CA LEU A 285 -44.79 -38.14 19.40
C LEU A 285 -44.41 -39.10 20.58
N SER A 286 -45.37 -39.69 21.24
CA SER A 286 -45.16 -40.67 22.31
C SER A 286 -44.40 -41.93 21.88
N ASN A 287 -44.46 -42.27 20.62
CA ASN A 287 -43.85 -43.49 20.06
C ASN A 287 -42.54 -43.20 19.30
N LEU A 288 -42.10 -41.94 19.29
CA LEU A 288 -40.96 -41.50 18.46
C LEU A 288 -39.66 -42.27 18.76
N PHE A 289 -39.40 -42.53 20.05
CA PHE A 289 -38.15 -43.20 20.48
C PHE A 289 -38.34 -44.69 20.77
N THR A 290 -39.34 -45.36 20.18
CA THR A 290 -39.53 -46.79 20.30
C THR A 290 -38.74 -47.49 19.17
N GLY A 291 -38.35 -48.76 19.38
CA GLY A 291 -37.59 -49.54 18.40
C GLY A 291 -38.19 -49.58 16.97
N PRO A 292 -39.53 -49.76 16.81
CA PRO A 292 -40.18 -49.75 15.51
C PRO A 292 -40.14 -48.41 14.75
N ALA A 293 -39.88 -47.28 15.44
CA ALA A 293 -39.76 -45.95 14.83
C ALA A 293 -38.40 -45.68 14.20
N GLY A 294 -37.37 -46.49 14.46
CA GLY A 294 -36.03 -46.34 13.91
C GLY A 294 -35.99 -46.61 12.43
N PHE A 295 -35.30 -45.73 11.68
CA PHE A 295 -35.08 -45.89 10.24
C PHE A 295 -33.64 -45.51 9.86
N TRP A 296 -33.20 -46.04 8.75
CA TRP A 296 -31.99 -45.61 8.06
C TRP A 296 -32.16 -45.80 6.56
N ASN A 297 -31.48 -44.98 5.80
CA ASN A 297 -31.32 -45.13 4.37
C ASN A 297 -29.97 -44.57 3.92
N PHE A 298 -29.40 -45.13 2.89
CA PHE A 298 -28.29 -44.55 2.18
C PHE A 298 -28.51 -44.71 0.66
N GLY A 299 -27.97 -43.79 -0.09
CA GLY A 299 -28.09 -43.79 -1.55
C GLY A 299 -27.00 -43.02 -2.24
N GLY A 300 -26.86 -43.27 -3.51
CA GLY A 300 -26.00 -42.49 -4.40
C GLY A 300 -26.83 -41.96 -5.56
N SER A 301 -26.58 -40.74 -5.96
CA SER A 301 -27.18 -40.15 -7.15
C SER A 301 -26.10 -39.69 -8.12
N LEU A 302 -26.37 -39.85 -9.43
CA LEU A 302 -25.55 -39.34 -10.52
C LEU A 302 -26.41 -38.37 -11.33
N ALA A 303 -26.01 -37.11 -11.40
CA ALA A 303 -26.74 -36.08 -12.12
C ALA A 303 -25.84 -35.44 -13.19
N GLN A 304 -26.29 -35.49 -14.45
CA GLN A 304 -25.58 -34.90 -15.58
C GLN A 304 -26.54 -34.02 -16.38
N PRO A 305 -26.28 -32.69 -16.49
CA PRO A 305 -27.05 -31.86 -17.40
C PRO A 305 -26.78 -32.24 -18.87
N ILE A 306 -27.80 -32.72 -19.56
CA ILE A 306 -27.70 -33.07 -20.99
C ILE A 306 -27.84 -31.79 -21.86
N PHE A 307 -28.76 -30.91 -21.47
CA PHE A 307 -28.95 -29.63 -22.13
C PHE A 307 -29.09 -28.50 -21.10
N ALA A 308 -28.21 -27.52 -21.19
CA ALA A 308 -28.16 -26.37 -20.28
C ALA A 308 -28.15 -25.02 -21.03
N GLY A 309 -28.65 -24.99 -22.28
CA GLY A 309 -28.74 -23.75 -23.07
C GLY A 309 -27.38 -23.01 -23.26
N GLY A 310 -26.26 -23.75 -23.26
CA GLY A 310 -24.92 -23.16 -23.40
C GLY A 310 -24.30 -22.65 -22.10
N ARG A 311 -24.96 -22.72 -20.93
CA ARG A 311 -24.51 -22.21 -19.65
C ARG A 311 -23.13 -22.72 -19.25
N ILE A 312 -22.89 -24.02 -19.35
CA ILE A 312 -21.61 -24.66 -18.97
C ILE A 312 -20.48 -24.13 -19.88
N LYS A 313 -20.71 -24.16 -21.21
CA LYS A 313 -19.74 -23.62 -22.18
C LYS A 313 -19.39 -22.15 -21.93
N SER A 314 -20.41 -21.33 -21.63
CA SER A 314 -20.22 -19.92 -21.33
C SER A 314 -19.50 -19.70 -19.99
N GLY A 315 -19.73 -20.56 -18.98
CA GLY A 315 -19.02 -20.54 -17.71
C GLY A 315 -17.52 -20.83 -17.86
N VAL A 316 -17.17 -21.83 -18.70
CA VAL A 316 -15.75 -22.11 -19.00
C VAL A 316 -15.12 -20.95 -19.77
N ARG A 317 -15.80 -20.40 -20.79
CA ARG A 317 -15.31 -19.23 -21.54
C ARG A 317 -15.10 -18.00 -20.65
N LEU A 318 -15.98 -17.79 -19.67
CA LEU A 318 -15.81 -16.71 -18.67
C LEU A 318 -14.54 -16.90 -17.85
N SER A 319 -14.29 -18.13 -17.37
CA SER A 319 -13.07 -18.43 -16.59
C SER A 319 -11.80 -18.29 -17.44
N GLU A 320 -11.82 -18.71 -18.71
CA GLU A 320 -10.72 -18.53 -19.65
C GLU A 320 -10.48 -17.04 -19.99
N ALA A 321 -11.53 -16.24 -20.09
CA ALA A 321 -11.40 -14.79 -20.32
C ALA A 321 -10.81 -14.07 -19.09
N ARG A 322 -11.20 -14.46 -17.88
CA ARG A 322 -10.63 -13.95 -16.63
C ARG A 322 -9.15 -14.32 -16.46
N GLU A 323 -8.76 -15.52 -16.84
CA GLU A 323 -7.37 -15.93 -16.84
C GLU A 323 -6.54 -15.05 -17.80
N LYS A 324 -7.02 -14.82 -19.04
CA LYS A 324 -6.37 -13.91 -20.00
C LYS A 324 -6.25 -12.47 -19.48
N GLU A 325 -7.29 -11.96 -18.81
CA GLU A 325 -7.24 -10.65 -18.14
C GLU A 325 -6.08 -10.59 -17.12
N LEU A 326 -5.93 -11.63 -16.29
CA LEU A 326 -4.87 -11.70 -15.29
C LEU A 326 -3.48 -11.92 -15.88
N VAL A 327 -3.35 -12.60 -17.03
CA VAL A 327 -2.09 -12.63 -17.80
C VAL A 327 -1.68 -11.22 -18.21
N LEU A 328 -2.60 -10.44 -18.76
CA LEU A 328 -2.31 -9.05 -19.16
C LEU A 328 -2.00 -8.17 -17.95
N THR A 329 -2.71 -8.35 -16.84
CA THR A 329 -2.44 -7.65 -15.58
C THR A 329 -1.05 -7.98 -15.04
N TYR A 330 -0.63 -9.24 -15.06
CA TYR A 330 0.70 -9.67 -14.67
C TYR A 330 1.78 -9.03 -15.55
N GLN A 331 1.60 -9.05 -16.88
CA GLN A 331 2.52 -8.40 -17.82
C GLN A 331 2.60 -6.88 -17.58
N GLN A 332 1.47 -6.23 -17.36
CA GLN A 332 1.42 -4.79 -17.05
C GLN A 332 2.16 -4.48 -15.74
N THR A 333 1.99 -5.29 -14.71
CA THR A 333 2.70 -5.14 -13.43
C THR A 333 4.21 -5.23 -13.62
N ILE A 334 4.69 -6.17 -14.43
CA ILE A 334 6.12 -6.30 -14.77
C ILE A 334 6.62 -5.05 -15.50
N GLN A 335 5.88 -4.55 -16.51
CA GLN A 335 6.27 -3.34 -17.24
C GLN A 335 6.33 -2.12 -16.32
N GLN A 336 5.35 -1.95 -15.42
CA GLN A 336 5.33 -0.88 -14.43
C GLN A 336 6.50 -1.00 -13.44
N ALA A 337 6.87 -2.22 -13.06
CA ALA A 337 8.03 -2.47 -12.21
C ALA A 337 9.34 -2.05 -12.88
N PHE A 338 9.58 -2.44 -14.12
CA PHE A 338 10.78 -2.02 -14.87
C PHE A 338 10.81 -0.51 -15.10
N ARG A 339 9.67 0.09 -15.45
CA ARG A 339 9.54 1.53 -15.57
C ARG A 339 9.89 2.21 -14.25
N GLY A 340 9.32 1.77 -13.13
CA GLY A 340 9.56 2.35 -11.80
C GLY A 340 11.03 2.34 -11.41
N VAL A 341 11.74 1.23 -11.67
CA VAL A 341 13.20 1.16 -11.43
C VAL A 341 13.96 2.10 -12.35
N SER A 342 13.66 2.12 -13.64
CA SER A 342 14.32 3.00 -14.60
C SER A 342 14.12 4.47 -14.24
N ASP A 343 12.87 4.87 -13.96
CA ASP A 343 12.53 6.26 -13.62
C ASP A 343 13.21 6.69 -12.30
N SER A 344 13.26 5.81 -11.29
CA SER A 344 13.88 6.12 -10.00
C SER A 344 15.42 6.24 -10.10
N LEU A 345 16.08 5.42 -10.92
CA LEU A 345 17.52 5.51 -11.15
C LEU A 345 17.89 6.80 -11.90
N ILE A 346 17.14 7.12 -12.95
CA ILE A 346 17.32 8.37 -13.70
C ILE A 346 17.06 9.57 -12.77
N GLY A 347 15.96 9.49 -11.97
CA GLY A 347 15.61 10.52 -11.01
C GLY A 347 16.72 10.78 -10.00
N TYR A 348 17.28 9.73 -9.38
CA TYR A 348 18.37 9.86 -8.43
C TYR A 348 19.62 10.50 -9.04
N GLN A 349 20.06 10.00 -10.20
CA GLN A 349 21.23 10.55 -10.90
C GLN A 349 21.05 12.04 -11.20
N LYS A 350 19.88 12.42 -11.73
CA LYS A 350 19.62 13.81 -12.15
C LYS A 350 19.34 14.75 -10.96
N ASN A 351 18.69 14.28 -9.91
CA ASN A 351 18.50 15.07 -8.69
C ASN A 351 19.83 15.31 -7.95
N ARG A 352 20.75 14.36 -7.98
CA ARG A 352 22.10 14.54 -7.45
C ARG A 352 22.89 15.59 -8.24
N GLU A 353 22.94 15.47 -9.58
CA GLU A 353 23.57 16.44 -10.46
C GLU A 353 22.96 17.85 -10.26
N PHE A 354 21.65 17.93 -10.15
CA PHE A 354 20.94 19.17 -9.87
C PHE A 354 21.33 19.78 -8.51
N ARG A 355 21.43 18.96 -7.46
CA ARG A 355 21.85 19.42 -6.12
C ARG A 355 23.28 19.97 -6.15
N GLU A 356 24.21 19.30 -6.86
CA GLU A 356 25.61 19.75 -6.98
C GLU A 356 25.67 21.14 -7.62
N HIS A 357 24.96 21.39 -8.70
CA HIS A 357 24.86 22.72 -9.32
C HIS A 357 24.13 23.75 -8.45
N GLN A 358 23.15 23.32 -7.67
CA GLN A 358 22.45 24.19 -6.74
C GLN A 358 23.34 24.63 -5.58
N GLU A 359 24.26 23.79 -5.11
CA GLU A 359 25.28 24.16 -4.13
C GLU A 359 26.22 25.25 -4.65
N GLU A 360 26.69 25.09 -5.91
CA GLU A 360 27.50 26.13 -6.58
C GLU A 360 26.72 27.46 -6.70
N LEU A 361 25.44 27.37 -7.08
CA LEU A 361 24.57 28.56 -7.17
C LEU A 361 24.40 29.26 -5.82
N VAL A 362 24.20 28.52 -4.73
CA VAL A 362 24.08 29.10 -3.39
C VAL A 362 25.36 29.87 -2.99
N LEU A 363 26.54 29.27 -3.20
CA LEU A 363 27.81 29.90 -2.88
C LEU A 363 28.00 31.22 -3.67
N ALA A 364 27.71 31.18 -4.98
CA ALA A 364 27.82 32.38 -5.83
C ALA A 364 26.81 33.48 -5.45
N ALA A 365 25.55 33.09 -5.15
CA ALA A 365 24.50 34.03 -4.79
C ALA A 365 24.73 34.65 -3.42
N GLN A 366 25.21 33.90 -2.43
CA GLN A 366 25.58 34.43 -1.11
C GLN A 366 26.74 35.40 -1.20
N ASP A 367 27.77 35.13 -2.01
CA ASP A 367 28.89 36.05 -2.19
C ASP A 367 28.46 37.34 -2.93
N ALA A 368 27.60 37.21 -3.95
CA ALA A 368 27.02 38.38 -4.63
C ALA A 368 26.17 39.23 -3.69
N ALA A 369 25.37 38.65 -2.81
CA ALA A 369 24.60 39.39 -1.82
C ALA A 369 25.52 40.11 -0.84
N ARG A 370 26.55 39.43 -0.32
CA ARG A 370 27.56 40.03 0.58
C ARG A 370 28.29 41.18 -0.09
N LEU A 371 28.72 41.06 -1.34
CA LEU A 371 29.44 42.07 -2.09
C LEU A 371 28.54 43.27 -2.41
N SER A 372 27.27 43.05 -2.78
CA SER A 372 26.32 44.15 -3.05
C SER A 372 26.04 44.98 -1.79
N GLU A 373 25.91 44.33 -0.63
CA GLU A 373 25.74 45.01 0.66
C GLU A 373 26.95 45.86 1.01
N LEU A 374 28.19 45.37 0.84
CA LEU A 374 29.41 46.12 1.06
C LEU A 374 29.49 47.34 0.15
N ARG A 375 29.15 47.21 -1.14
CA ARG A 375 29.14 48.33 -2.09
C ARG A 375 28.07 49.38 -1.74
N TYR A 376 26.90 48.95 -1.32
CA TYR A 376 25.83 49.85 -0.87
C TYR A 376 26.27 50.66 0.37
N ARG A 377 26.83 50.00 1.40
CA ARG A 377 27.36 50.64 2.60
C ARG A 377 28.47 51.67 2.29
N GLY A 378 29.25 51.36 1.24
CA GLY A 378 30.31 52.30 0.73
C GLY A 378 29.78 53.38 -0.20
N GLY A 379 28.49 53.49 -0.47
CA GLY A 379 27.89 54.45 -1.38
C GLY A 379 28.19 54.20 -2.87
N ALA A 380 28.71 53.03 -3.23
CA ALA A 380 29.15 52.69 -4.59
C ALA A 380 28.04 52.06 -5.48
N THR A 381 26.85 51.80 -4.90
CA THR A 381 25.68 51.25 -5.63
C THR A 381 24.37 51.68 -4.95
N ASN A 382 23.24 51.48 -5.67
CA ASN A 382 21.91 51.70 -5.10
C ASN A 382 21.37 50.45 -4.38
N TYR A 383 20.32 50.59 -3.57
CA TYR A 383 19.74 49.51 -2.78
C TYR A 383 19.08 48.43 -3.65
N LEU A 384 18.69 48.73 -4.90
CA LEU A 384 18.10 47.74 -5.82
C LEU A 384 19.07 46.57 -6.11
N GLU A 385 20.39 46.83 -6.21
CA GLU A 385 21.39 45.76 -6.36
C GLU A 385 21.40 44.83 -5.14
N VAL A 386 21.32 45.37 -3.91
CA VAL A 386 21.22 44.59 -2.67
C VAL A 386 19.94 43.76 -2.67
N LEU A 387 18.79 44.41 -2.93
CA LEU A 387 17.48 43.76 -2.98
C LEU A 387 17.47 42.53 -3.94
N THR A 388 18.04 42.71 -5.13
CA THR A 388 18.10 41.65 -6.15
C THR A 388 18.99 40.49 -5.67
N ASN A 389 20.19 40.77 -5.17
CA ASN A 389 21.13 39.74 -4.78
C ASN A 389 20.70 39.01 -3.49
N GLU A 390 20.13 39.70 -2.49
CA GLU A 390 19.57 39.08 -1.29
C GLU A 390 18.35 38.16 -1.64
N THR A 391 17.53 38.60 -2.60
CA THR A 391 16.41 37.77 -3.06
C THR A 391 16.91 36.49 -3.77
N ASN A 392 17.92 36.64 -4.63
CA ASN A 392 18.54 35.52 -5.32
C ASN A 392 19.19 34.54 -4.35
N ALA A 393 19.92 35.02 -3.35
CA ALA A 393 20.56 34.20 -2.32
C ALA A 393 19.50 33.41 -1.50
N PHE A 394 18.44 34.09 -1.05
CA PHE A 394 17.35 33.45 -0.31
C PHE A 394 16.67 32.33 -1.13
N ASN A 395 16.33 32.61 -2.39
CA ASN A 395 15.71 31.64 -3.28
C ASN A 395 16.66 30.47 -3.59
N ALA A 396 17.96 30.74 -3.76
CA ALA A 396 18.95 29.69 -3.99
C ALA A 396 19.08 28.76 -2.77
N GLU A 397 19.08 29.27 -1.54
CA GLU A 397 19.12 28.46 -0.32
C GLU A 397 17.85 27.59 -0.15
N LEU A 398 16.66 28.15 -0.38
CA LEU A 398 15.41 27.38 -0.36
C LEU A 398 15.41 26.31 -1.47
N GLY A 399 15.95 26.66 -2.65
CA GLY A 399 16.12 25.72 -3.77
C GLY A 399 17.08 24.58 -3.42
N LEU A 400 18.16 24.84 -2.69
CA LEU A 400 19.08 23.79 -2.25
C LEU A 400 18.42 22.84 -1.25
N ALA A 401 17.65 23.34 -0.29
CA ALA A 401 16.90 22.51 0.64
C ALA A 401 15.93 21.58 -0.10
N GLN A 402 15.27 22.07 -1.16
CA GLN A 402 14.40 21.26 -2.00
C GLN A 402 15.18 20.24 -2.86
N ALA A 403 16.35 20.61 -3.39
CA ALA A 403 17.21 19.72 -4.16
C ALA A 403 17.72 18.54 -3.31
N GLN A 404 18.15 18.80 -2.07
CA GLN A 404 18.56 17.79 -1.11
C GLN A 404 17.40 16.82 -0.77
N LEU A 405 16.20 17.35 -0.55
CA LEU A 405 15.01 16.53 -0.35
C LEU A 405 14.76 15.61 -1.56
N ASN A 406 14.79 16.16 -2.78
CA ASN A 406 14.49 15.40 -3.99
C ASN A 406 15.49 14.25 -4.21
N GLU A 407 16.77 14.45 -3.90
CA GLU A 407 17.79 13.41 -3.93
C GLU A 407 17.47 12.30 -2.93
N LEU A 408 17.17 12.62 -1.67
CA LEU A 408 16.84 11.63 -0.63
C LEU A 408 15.54 10.87 -0.93
N VAL A 409 14.51 11.55 -1.42
CA VAL A 409 13.26 10.90 -1.83
C VAL A 409 13.50 9.95 -3.02
N SER A 410 14.33 10.36 -4.00
CA SER A 410 14.70 9.46 -5.11
C SER A 410 15.40 8.20 -4.63
N LEU A 411 16.23 8.28 -3.58
CA LEU A 411 16.86 7.12 -2.96
C LEU A 411 15.83 6.17 -2.33
N VAL A 412 14.84 6.73 -1.63
CA VAL A 412 13.71 5.95 -1.08
C VAL A 412 12.92 5.26 -2.19
N GLU A 413 12.68 5.95 -3.30
CA GLU A 413 11.98 5.39 -4.46
C GLU A 413 12.75 4.25 -5.12
N ILE A 414 14.07 4.37 -5.29
CA ILE A 414 14.90 3.26 -5.77
C ILE A 414 14.73 2.05 -4.85
N TYR A 415 14.86 2.24 -3.54
CA TYR A 415 14.76 1.16 -2.57
C TYR A 415 13.40 0.46 -2.65
N ARG A 416 12.30 1.23 -2.73
CA ARG A 416 10.96 0.71 -2.93
C ARG A 416 10.80 -0.07 -4.23
N ASN A 417 11.28 0.51 -5.36
CA ASN A 417 11.13 -0.06 -6.70
C ASN A 417 11.98 -1.31 -6.92
N LEU A 418 13.10 -1.44 -6.20
CA LEU A 418 13.90 -2.66 -6.16
C LEU A 418 13.30 -3.76 -5.26
N GLY A 419 12.19 -3.50 -4.60
CA GLY A 419 11.49 -4.45 -3.74
C GLY A 419 12.11 -4.60 -2.36
N GLY A 420 12.79 -3.57 -1.84
CA GLY A 420 13.30 -3.51 -0.47
C GLY A 420 12.21 -3.16 0.55
N GLY A 421 12.51 -3.34 1.86
CA GLY A 421 11.68 -2.82 2.95
C GLY A 421 10.61 -3.75 3.53
N TRP A 422 10.35 -4.91 2.96
CA TRP A 422 9.37 -5.87 3.48
C TRP A 422 10.02 -7.04 4.25
N GLU A 423 11.33 -7.20 4.14
CA GLU A 423 12.09 -8.17 4.94
C GLU A 423 12.35 -7.57 6.32
N SER A 424 11.77 -8.19 7.35
CA SER A 424 11.94 -7.83 8.77
C SER A 424 13.09 -8.63 9.41
#